data_e74a980ba317debfa3154a51728b1750
#
_entry.id   e74a980ba317debfa3154a51728b1750
#
_cell.length_a   1.000
_cell.length_b   1.000
_cell.length_c   1.000
_cell.angle_alpha   90.00
_cell.angle_beta   90.00
_cell.angle_gamma   90.00
#
_symmetry.space_group_name_H-M   'P 1'
#
loop_
_entity.id
_entity.type
_entity.pdbx_description
1 polymer ?
#
loop_
_entity_poly.entity_id
_entity_poly.type
_entity_poly.pdbx_seq_one_letter_code
_entity_poly.pdbx_strand_id
1 'polypeptide(L)'
;MQWAYSFDERALKELKKLGKTAQREILKYLDERIATEEDPSRFGKALRGDLAGLWRYRVGDYRMICSLREGQMLVLVLRVGHRRDVYT
;
A
#
# COMPACT_ATOMS: atom_id res chain seq x y z
N MET A 1 16.81 5.05 10.58
CA MET A 1 15.75 4.09 10.88
C MET A 1 15.01 3.69 9.63
N GLN A 2 14.52 2.47 9.57
CA GLN A 2 13.89 1.93 8.39
C GLN A 2 12.37 1.95 8.54
N TRP A 3 11.67 2.29 7.46
CA TRP A 3 10.23 2.19 7.42
C TRP A 3 9.80 0.74 7.41
N ALA A 4 8.64 0.47 7.99
CA ALA A 4 8.01 -0.84 7.97
C ALA A 4 6.64 -0.73 7.33
N TYR A 5 6.04 -1.86 6.99
CA TYR A 5 4.67 -1.90 6.51
C TYR A 5 3.90 -2.98 7.23
N SER A 6 2.59 -2.81 7.27
CA SER A 6 1.70 -3.86 7.72
C SER A 6 0.36 -3.71 6.99
N PHE A 7 -0.48 -4.71 7.11
CA PHE A 7 -1.80 -4.72 6.49
C PHE A 7 -2.85 -4.68 7.59
N ASP A 8 -3.88 -3.87 7.39
CA ASP A 8 -5.02 -4.02 8.25
C ASP A 8 -5.79 -5.29 7.85
N GLU A 9 -6.73 -5.69 8.65
CA GLU A 9 -7.44 -6.95 8.46
C GLU A 9 -8.13 -7.04 7.09
N ARG A 10 -8.77 -5.96 6.68
CA ARG A 10 -9.46 -5.91 5.38
C ARG A 10 -8.48 -6.03 4.22
N ALA A 11 -7.39 -5.28 4.29
CA ALA A 11 -6.37 -5.32 3.23
C ALA A 11 -5.74 -6.70 3.11
N LEU A 12 -5.51 -7.36 4.24
CA LEU A 12 -4.94 -8.70 4.23
C LEU A 12 -5.87 -9.70 3.57
N LYS A 13 -7.16 -9.59 3.83
CA LYS A 13 -8.15 -10.44 3.17
C LYS A 13 -8.21 -10.18 1.67
N GLU A 14 -8.16 -8.92 1.28
CA GLU A 14 -8.15 -8.55 -0.14
C GLU A 14 -6.91 -9.10 -0.83
N LEU A 15 -5.75 -8.98 -0.20
CA LEU A 15 -4.50 -9.49 -0.75
C LEU A 15 -4.58 -11.00 -0.99
N LYS A 16 -5.11 -11.74 -0.03
CA LYS A 16 -5.25 -13.20 -0.16
C LYS A 16 -6.14 -13.60 -1.32
N LYS A 17 -7.18 -12.82 -1.61
CA LYS A 17 -8.09 -13.10 -2.72
C LYS A 17 -7.48 -12.87 -4.09
N LEU A 18 -6.43 -12.11 -4.19
CA LEU A 18 -5.80 -11.78 -5.47
C LEU A 18 -4.96 -12.92 -6.05
N GLY A 19 -4.64 -13.93 -5.25
CA GLY A 19 -3.84 -15.07 -5.70
C GLY A 19 -2.35 -14.86 -5.48
N LYS A 20 -1.58 -15.93 -5.68
CA LYS A 20 -0.16 -15.94 -5.32
C LYS A 20 0.71 -14.99 -6.13
N THR A 21 0.44 -14.85 -7.43
CA THR A 21 1.24 -13.98 -8.28
C THR A 21 1.12 -12.52 -7.85
N ALA A 22 -0.12 -12.07 -7.61
CA ALA A 22 -0.37 -10.72 -7.12
C ALA A 22 0.27 -10.50 -5.76
N GLN A 23 0.15 -11.48 -4.87
CA GLN A 23 0.74 -11.40 -3.54
C GLN A 23 2.24 -11.21 -3.61
N ARG A 24 2.93 -11.97 -4.47
CA ARG A 24 4.37 -11.85 -4.64
C ARG A 24 4.77 -10.48 -5.16
N GLU A 25 4.06 -9.98 -6.15
CA GLU A 25 4.35 -8.66 -6.72
C GLU A 25 4.18 -7.55 -5.70
N ILE A 26 3.10 -7.60 -4.94
CA ILE A 26 2.81 -6.59 -3.93
C ILE A 26 3.81 -6.64 -2.79
N LEU A 27 4.10 -7.83 -2.28
CA LEU A 27 5.08 -7.98 -1.20
C LEU A 27 6.47 -7.57 -1.64
N LYS A 28 6.87 -7.94 -2.85
CA LYS A 28 8.14 -7.53 -3.40
C LYS A 28 8.25 -6.01 -3.50
N TYR A 29 7.21 -5.35 -3.98
CA TYR A 29 7.17 -3.90 -4.04
C TYR A 29 7.34 -3.27 -2.66
N LEU A 30 6.58 -3.78 -1.68
CA LEU A 30 6.66 -3.26 -0.32
C LEU A 30 8.05 -3.46 0.29
N ASP A 31 8.66 -4.62 0.06
CA ASP A 31 10.00 -4.89 0.59
C ASP A 31 11.07 -4.04 -0.07
N GLU A 32 10.99 -3.82 -1.37
CA GLU A 32 12.02 -3.11 -2.11
C GLU A 32 11.83 -1.60 -2.11
N ARG A 33 10.60 -1.11 -2.06
CA ARG A 33 10.31 0.31 -2.23
C ARG A 33 9.83 1.02 -0.97
N ILE A 34 9.21 0.31 -0.06
CA ILE A 34 8.61 0.90 1.14
C ILE A 34 9.44 0.62 2.37
N ALA A 35 9.85 -0.62 2.57
CA ALA A 35 10.63 -1.04 3.73
C ALA A 35 12.09 -0.62 3.60
N THR A 36 12.32 0.69 3.51
CA THR A 36 13.63 1.30 3.30
C THR A 36 13.82 2.46 4.26
N GLU A 37 14.98 3.10 4.21
CA GLU A 37 15.25 4.29 5.02
C GLU A 37 14.65 5.56 4.42
N GLU A 38 14.23 5.51 3.17
CA GLU A 38 13.76 6.68 2.46
C GLU A 38 12.26 6.91 2.67
N ASP A 39 11.82 8.15 2.49
CA ASP A 39 10.43 8.53 2.64
C ASP A 39 9.57 7.75 1.64
N PRO A 40 8.62 6.91 2.11
CA PRO A 40 7.81 6.11 1.21
C PRO A 40 6.82 6.92 0.37
N SER A 41 6.52 8.16 0.75
CA SER A 41 5.58 9.00 -0.02
C SER A 41 6.09 9.30 -1.42
N ARG A 42 7.39 9.21 -1.65
CA ARG A 42 7.99 9.50 -2.97
C ARG A 42 7.49 8.57 -4.08
N PHE A 43 7.01 7.39 -3.75
CA PHE A 43 6.46 6.45 -4.73
C PHE A 43 4.94 6.48 -4.78
N GLY A 44 4.31 7.19 -3.87
CA GLY A 44 2.87 7.23 -3.77
C GLY A 44 2.29 8.51 -4.35
N LYS A 45 0.97 8.55 -4.40
CA LYS A 45 0.24 9.73 -4.81
C LYS A 45 -0.76 10.07 -3.74
N ALA A 46 -0.72 11.31 -3.25
CA ALA A 46 -1.67 11.78 -2.24
C ALA A 46 -3.08 11.80 -2.80
N LEU A 47 -4.03 11.29 -2.05
CA LEU A 47 -5.42 11.26 -2.44
C LEU A 47 -6.14 12.50 -1.93
N ARG A 48 -7.31 12.78 -2.53
CA ARG A 48 -8.11 13.97 -2.23
C ARG A 48 -9.53 13.59 -1.87
N GLY A 49 -10.33 14.59 -1.49
CA GLY A 49 -11.73 14.39 -1.16
C GLY A 49 -11.90 13.54 0.08
N ASP A 50 -12.77 12.56 0.00
CA ASP A 50 -13.07 11.67 1.13
C ASP A 50 -11.89 10.82 1.56
N LEU A 51 -10.89 10.68 0.69
CA LEU A 51 -9.68 9.90 0.98
C LEU A 51 -8.48 10.80 1.28
N ALA A 52 -8.71 12.07 1.54
CA ALA A 52 -7.62 12.99 1.89
C ALA A 52 -6.84 12.48 3.10
N GLY A 53 -5.53 12.60 3.01
CA GLY A 53 -4.64 12.06 4.06
C GLY A 53 -4.14 10.67 3.79
N LEU A 54 -4.70 9.99 2.79
CA LEU A 54 -4.25 8.66 2.39
C LEU A 54 -3.42 8.74 1.12
N TRP A 55 -2.71 7.66 0.84
CA TRP A 55 -1.79 7.57 -0.30
C TRP A 55 -2.11 6.36 -1.14
N ARG A 56 -1.96 6.53 -2.45
CA ARG A 56 -2.13 5.43 -3.40
C ARG A 56 -0.77 4.97 -3.90
N TYR A 57 -0.59 3.66 -3.95
CA TYR A 57 0.58 3.03 -4.57
C TYR A 57 0.12 2.13 -5.71
N ARG A 58 0.89 2.15 -6.78
CA ARG A 58 0.60 1.38 -7.99
C ARG A 58 1.61 0.26 -8.13
N VAL A 59 1.13 -0.97 -8.22
CA VAL A 59 1.97 -2.15 -8.39
C VAL A 59 1.42 -2.94 -9.58
N GLY A 60 1.94 -2.68 -10.78
CA GLY A 60 1.39 -3.29 -11.99
C GLY A 60 -0.08 -2.92 -12.17
N ASP A 61 -0.93 -3.93 -12.26
CA ASP A 61 -2.38 -3.73 -12.38
C ASP A 61 -3.09 -3.58 -11.05
N TYR A 62 -2.34 -3.59 -9.96
CA TYR A 62 -2.91 -3.51 -8.61
C TYR A 62 -2.72 -2.14 -8.02
N ARG A 63 -3.59 -1.81 -7.06
CA ARG A 63 -3.54 -0.56 -6.31
C ARG A 63 -3.59 -0.85 -4.83
N MET A 64 -2.87 -0.04 -4.06
CA MET A 64 -2.96 -0.06 -2.61
C MET A 64 -3.34 1.33 -2.13
N ILE A 65 -4.19 1.39 -1.11
CA ILE A 65 -4.49 2.62 -0.38
C ILE A 65 -3.86 2.47 0.99
N CYS A 66 -3.01 3.42 1.35
CA CYS A 66 -2.20 3.31 2.56
C CYS A 66 -2.29 4.58 3.41
N SER A 67 -2.09 4.40 4.70
CA SER A 67 -1.90 5.48 5.66
C SER A 67 -0.43 5.51 6.05
N LEU A 68 0.20 6.67 5.91
CA LEU A 68 1.59 6.85 6.33
C LEU A 68 1.60 7.36 7.75
N ARG A 69 2.13 6.56 8.65
CA ARG A 69 2.24 6.87 10.07
C ARG A 69 3.66 7.28 10.40
N GLU A 70 3.96 8.57 10.18
CA GLU A 70 5.33 9.07 10.28
C GLU A 70 5.96 8.88 11.65
N GLY A 71 5.21 9.13 12.72
CA GLY A 71 5.71 8.95 14.07
C GLY A 71 6.10 7.52 14.40
N GLN A 72 5.56 6.55 13.66
CA GLN A 72 5.86 5.12 13.84
C GLN A 72 6.76 4.59 12.74
N MET A 73 7.06 5.40 11.73
CA MET A 73 7.72 4.97 10.51
C MET A 73 7.05 3.72 9.92
N LEU A 74 5.73 3.77 9.82
CA LEU A 74 4.91 2.65 9.39
C LEU A 74 4.00 3.05 8.24
N VAL A 75 3.97 2.21 7.21
CA VAL A 75 2.97 2.32 6.15
C VAL A 75 1.92 1.25 6.40
N LEU A 76 0.71 1.68 6.74
CA LEU A 76 -0.40 0.77 7.00
C LEU A 76 -1.22 0.63 5.72
N VAL A 77 -1.26 -0.57 5.17
CA VAL A 77 -2.03 -0.85 3.96
C VAL A 77 -3.48 -1.09 4.34
N LEU A 78 -4.37 -0.23 3.86
CA LEU A 78 -5.79 -0.24 4.19
C LEU A 78 -6.63 -0.96 3.14
N ARG A 79 -6.25 -0.86 1.87
CA ARG A 79 -6.95 -1.50 0.77
C ARG A 79 -5.96 -2.04 -0.25
N VAL A 80 -6.30 -3.17 -0.83
CA VAL A 80 -5.54 -3.76 -1.94
C VAL A 80 -6.55 -4.29 -2.95
N GLY A 81 -6.31 -4.03 -4.22
CA GLY A 81 -7.21 -4.55 -5.24
C GLY A 81 -6.72 -4.28 -6.64
N HIS A 82 -7.45 -4.82 -7.60
CA HIS A 82 -7.20 -4.51 -9.00
C HIS A 82 -7.52 -3.03 -9.24
N ARG A 83 -6.79 -2.40 -10.15
CA ARG A 83 -6.95 -0.97 -10.42
C ARG A 83 -8.39 -0.52 -10.68
N ARG A 84 -9.25 -1.43 -11.13
CA ARG A 84 -10.66 -1.12 -11.41
C ARG A 84 -11.54 -1.12 -10.16
N ASP A 85 -11.08 -1.77 -9.08
CA ASP A 85 -11.92 -2.03 -7.92
C ASP A 85 -11.63 -1.14 -6.73
N VAL A 86 -10.43 -0.58 -6.65
CA VAL A 86 -9.97 0.12 -5.45
C VAL A 86 -10.58 1.52 -5.30
N TYR A 87 -11.03 2.12 -6.38
CA TYR A 87 -11.55 3.49 -6.38
C TYR A 87 -13.07 3.62 -6.46
N THR A 88 -13.74 2.54 -6.47
CA THR A 88 -15.21 2.59 -6.54
C THR A 88 -15.82 2.65 -5.17
#